data_30df8e53d02b6e22359af9995d115721
#
_entry.id   30df8e53d02b6e22359af9995d115721
#
_cell.length_a   1.000
_cell.length_b   1.000
_cell.length_c   1.000
_cell.angle_alpha   90.00
_cell.angle_beta   90.00
_cell.angle_gamma   90.00
#
_symmetry.space_group_name_H-M   'P 1'
#
loop_
_entity.id
_entity.type
_entity.pdbx_description
1 polymer ?
#
loop_
_entity_poly.entity_id
_entity_poly.type
_entity_poly.pdbx_seq_one_letter_code
_entity_poly.pdbx_strand_id
1 'polypeptide(L)'
;RLKSVQKTVKPPKEYTPKQAEKWVKEQAILFEREVQHTPEPINRSITLAKYIEHWVSDIGPKKLADSTYQRDLQDIRRILPALGNYKLTDLRKEVIRDFYEQMRHAPRLDGRGTLSEKSVEGLHNTLCGILSAAVDEGYLTHNPAWRCYKPKGKKKERPVADEETVKKLITAFEGQSMKYETYFKLVLATGLRRGE
;
A
#
# COMPACT_ATOMS: atom_id res chain seq x y z
N ARG A 1 -10.19 22.53 21.90
CA ARG A 1 -9.19 23.43 22.53
C ARG A 1 -8.09 23.69 21.51
N LEU A 2 -8.00 24.93 21.01
CA LEU A 2 -6.91 25.38 20.15
C LEU A 2 -5.58 25.22 20.91
N LYS A 3 -4.66 24.42 20.40
CA LYS A 3 -3.31 24.34 20.95
C LYS A 3 -2.56 25.60 20.54
N SER A 4 -2.15 26.41 21.52
CA SER A 4 -1.26 27.54 21.26
C SER A 4 0.12 27.01 20.85
N VAL A 5 0.63 27.49 19.73
CA VAL A 5 2.01 27.22 19.28
C VAL A 5 2.87 28.39 19.73
N GLN A 6 3.97 28.11 20.43
CA GLN A 6 4.90 29.13 20.94
C GLN A 6 6.29 28.85 20.42
N LYS A 7 6.98 29.90 19.97
CA LYS A 7 8.38 29.85 19.53
C LYS A 7 9.15 30.96 20.27
N THR A 8 10.18 30.60 21.02
CA THR A 8 11.03 31.56 21.70
C THR A 8 12.23 31.86 20.81
N VAL A 9 12.43 33.13 20.46
CA VAL A 9 13.55 33.60 19.66
C VAL A 9 14.36 34.63 20.45
N LYS A 10 15.68 34.61 20.33
CA LYS A 10 16.57 35.58 20.96
C LYS A 10 17.32 36.35 19.87
N PRO A 11 17.31 37.67 19.87
CA PRO A 11 18.08 38.46 18.91
C PRO A 11 19.59 38.21 19.10
N PRO A 12 20.39 38.34 18.04
CA PRO A 12 21.85 38.29 18.12
C PRO A 12 22.40 39.33 19.10
N LYS A 13 23.43 38.96 19.85
CA LYS A 13 24.03 39.85 20.89
C LYS A 13 24.62 41.16 20.34
N GLU A 14 24.90 41.23 19.06
CA GLU A 14 25.54 42.34 18.36
C GLU A 14 24.54 43.44 17.96
N TYR A 15 23.20 43.19 18.13
CA TYR A 15 22.18 44.16 17.72
C TYR A 15 21.98 45.26 18.77
N THR A 16 21.84 46.49 18.27
CA THR A 16 21.35 47.59 19.10
C THR A 16 19.90 47.35 19.51
N PRO A 17 19.40 47.95 20.60
CA PRO A 17 18.02 47.76 21.08
C PRO A 17 16.96 47.97 19.98
N LYS A 18 17.13 49.00 19.15
CA LYS A 18 16.23 49.26 17.99
C LYS A 18 16.28 48.20 16.91
N GLN A 19 17.48 47.66 16.62
CA GLN A 19 17.64 46.57 15.65
C GLN A 19 17.07 45.28 16.19
N ALA A 20 17.25 44.97 17.47
CA ALA A 20 16.67 43.81 18.12
C ALA A 20 15.14 43.81 18.08
N GLU A 21 14.51 44.97 18.34
CA GLU A 21 13.04 45.14 18.28
C GLU A 21 12.53 44.90 16.85
N LYS A 22 13.19 45.52 15.85
CA LYS A 22 12.82 45.31 14.43
C LYS A 22 12.95 43.85 14.03
N TRP A 23 14.03 43.19 14.39
CA TRP A 23 14.28 41.80 14.10
C TRP A 23 13.23 40.87 14.74
N VAL A 24 12.86 41.13 16.03
CA VAL A 24 11.80 40.35 16.70
C VAL A 24 10.46 40.48 15.98
N LYS A 25 10.09 41.69 15.52
CA LYS A 25 8.87 41.90 14.73
C LYS A 25 8.90 41.16 13.40
N GLU A 26 10.03 41.15 12.72
CA GLU A 26 10.22 40.36 11.48
C GLU A 26 10.08 38.87 11.73
N GLN A 27 10.67 38.33 12.80
CA GLN A 27 10.53 36.93 13.19
C GLN A 27 9.08 36.59 13.57
N ALA A 28 8.36 37.48 14.22
CA ALA A 28 6.94 37.25 14.53
C ALA A 28 6.09 37.15 13.26
N ILE A 29 6.30 38.01 12.28
CA ILE A 29 5.60 37.95 10.98
C ILE A 29 5.92 36.67 10.22
N LEU A 30 7.19 36.27 10.23
CA LEU A 30 7.60 34.99 9.59
C LEU A 30 6.96 33.79 10.29
N PHE A 31 6.91 33.80 11.62
CA PHE A 31 6.28 32.74 12.40
C PHE A 31 4.76 32.69 12.19
N GLU A 32 4.08 33.84 12.13
CA GLU A 32 2.65 33.90 11.81
C GLU A 32 2.39 33.30 10.42
N ARG A 33 3.20 33.62 9.41
CA ARG A 33 3.11 33.03 8.08
C ARG A 33 3.37 31.53 8.12
N GLU A 34 4.39 31.08 8.85
CA GLU A 34 4.71 29.66 9.03
C GLU A 34 3.52 28.91 9.66
N VAL A 35 2.89 29.48 10.68
CA VAL A 35 1.71 28.89 11.36
C VAL A 35 0.47 28.91 10.47
N GLN A 36 0.24 29.97 9.70
CA GLN A 36 -0.89 30.06 8.77
C GLN A 36 -0.77 29.11 7.57
N HIS A 37 0.47 28.78 7.16
CA HIS A 37 0.74 27.83 6.07
C HIS A 37 0.99 26.41 6.59
N THR A 38 1.00 26.18 7.91
CA THR A 38 1.03 24.84 8.46
C THR A 38 -0.35 24.23 8.21
N PRO A 39 -0.45 23.15 7.41
CA PRO A 39 -1.73 22.49 7.19
C PRO A 39 -2.36 22.13 8.54
N GLU A 40 -3.68 22.24 8.64
CA GLU A 40 -4.41 21.86 9.86
C GLU A 40 -3.87 20.54 10.41
N PRO A 41 -3.74 20.41 11.75
CA PRO A 41 -3.19 19.20 12.34
C PRO A 41 -4.04 18.02 11.89
N ILE A 42 -3.49 17.23 10.97
CA ILE A 42 -4.10 16.01 10.47
C ILE A 42 -4.51 15.18 11.68
N ASN A 43 -5.76 14.76 11.71
CA ASN A 43 -6.30 13.97 12.81
C ASN A 43 -5.57 12.63 12.90
N ARG A 44 -4.41 12.61 13.56
CA ARG A 44 -3.57 11.41 13.77
C ARG A 44 -4.28 10.32 14.59
N SER A 45 -5.50 10.61 15.07
CA SER A 45 -6.35 9.68 15.83
C SER A 45 -7.23 8.81 14.94
N ILE A 46 -7.10 8.91 13.62
CA ILE A 46 -7.87 8.14 12.65
C ILE A 46 -7.56 6.64 12.75
N THR A 47 -8.58 5.81 12.64
CA THR A 47 -8.42 4.35 12.55
C THR A 47 -8.01 3.92 11.15
N LEU A 48 -7.37 2.74 11.03
CA LEU A 48 -7.03 2.17 9.74
C LEU A 48 -8.27 1.98 8.86
N ALA A 49 -9.40 1.55 9.43
CA ALA A 49 -10.65 1.38 8.66
C ALA A 49 -11.08 2.69 8.01
N LYS A 50 -11.12 3.78 8.78
CA LYS A 50 -11.51 5.09 8.25
C LYS A 50 -10.52 5.64 7.23
N TYR A 51 -9.24 5.35 7.39
CA TYR A 51 -8.24 5.71 6.39
C TYR A 51 -8.38 4.87 5.11
N ILE A 52 -8.68 3.58 5.23
CA ILE A 52 -8.93 2.71 4.06
C ILE A 52 -10.16 3.19 3.27
N GLU A 53 -11.22 3.65 3.92
CA GLU A 53 -12.38 4.24 3.23
C GLU A 53 -11.97 5.41 2.35
N HIS A 54 -11.16 6.34 2.90
CA HIS A 54 -10.59 7.44 2.14
C HIS A 54 -9.66 6.96 1.01
N TRP A 55 -8.79 5.99 1.28
CA TRP A 55 -7.89 5.44 0.27
C TRP A 55 -8.64 4.78 -0.89
N VAL A 56 -9.72 4.05 -0.61
CA VAL A 56 -10.57 3.37 -1.61
C VAL A 56 -11.33 4.38 -2.46
N SER A 57 -11.82 5.50 -1.88
CA SER A 57 -12.58 6.50 -2.64
C SER A 57 -11.69 7.42 -3.49
N ASP A 58 -10.55 7.83 -2.95
CA ASP A 58 -9.81 8.96 -3.52
C ASP A 58 -8.43 8.61 -4.09
N ILE A 59 -7.71 7.68 -3.46
CA ILE A 59 -6.29 7.43 -3.77
C ILE A 59 -6.14 6.22 -4.70
N GLY A 60 -6.70 5.08 -4.32
CA GLY A 60 -6.55 3.82 -5.03
C GLY A 60 -6.94 3.90 -6.52
N PRO A 61 -8.14 4.40 -6.85
CA PRO A 61 -8.60 4.50 -8.24
C PRO A 61 -7.74 5.42 -9.12
N LYS A 62 -7.08 6.42 -8.53
CA LYS A 62 -6.26 7.38 -9.26
C LYS A 62 -4.80 6.92 -9.44
N LYS A 63 -4.30 6.11 -8.51
CA LYS A 63 -2.88 5.68 -8.47
C LYS A 63 -2.63 4.32 -9.12
N LEU A 64 -3.61 3.43 -9.14
CA LEU A 64 -3.42 2.03 -9.52
C LEU A 64 -4.12 1.69 -10.83
N ALA A 65 -3.54 0.77 -11.58
CA ALA A 65 -4.25 0.11 -12.68
C ALA A 65 -5.45 -0.68 -12.12
N ASP A 66 -6.55 -0.71 -12.86
CA ASP A 66 -7.82 -1.30 -12.41
C ASP A 66 -7.67 -2.74 -11.89
N SER A 67 -6.94 -3.59 -12.60
CA SER A 67 -6.68 -4.97 -12.16
C SER A 67 -5.93 -5.07 -10.82
N THR A 68 -5.02 -4.14 -10.55
CA THR A 68 -4.29 -4.05 -9.27
C THR A 68 -5.21 -3.56 -8.18
N TYR A 69 -5.98 -2.53 -8.46
CA TYR A 69 -6.96 -1.98 -7.53
C TYR A 69 -8.00 -3.02 -7.11
N GLN A 70 -8.56 -3.79 -8.06
CA GLN A 70 -9.52 -4.87 -7.75
C GLN A 70 -8.91 -5.95 -6.85
N ARG A 71 -7.65 -6.30 -7.06
CA ARG A 71 -6.93 -7.22 -6.19
C ARG A 71 -6.73 -6.64 -4.79
N ASP A 72 -6.34 -5.38 -4.71
CA ASP A 72 -6.13 -4.71 -3.42
C ASP A 72 -7.46 -4.60 -2.63
N LEU A 73 -8.60 -4.40 -3.29
CA LEU A 73 -9.92 -4.48 -2.65
C LEU A 73 -10.22 -5.87 -2.05
N GLN A 74 -9.78 -6.94 -2.70
CA GLN A 74 -9.91 -8.30 -2.14
C GLN A 74 -9.03 -8.48 -0.90
N ASP A 75 -7.81 -7.96 -0.93
CA ASP A 75 -6.89 -8.01 0.21
C ASP A 75 -7.41 -7.16 1.39
N ILE A 76 -7.97 -5.99 1.12
CA ILE A 76 -8.61 -5.12 2.12
C ILE A 76 -9.72 -5.83 2.89
N ARG A 77 -10.50 -6.69 2.26
CA ARG A 77 -11.56 -7.48 2.93
C ARG A 77 -11.02 -8.38 4.05
N ARG A 78 -9.74 -8.74 4.01
CA ARG A 78 -9.06 -9.50 5.06
C ARG A 78 -8.33 -8.62 6.06
N ILE A 79 -7.84 -7.47 5.63
CA ILE A 79 -7.13 -6.49 6.46
C ILE A 79 -8.10 -5.80 7.43
N LEU A 80 -9.27 -5.37 6.94
CA LEU A 80 -10.24 -4.61 7.73
C LEU A 80 -10.71 -5.30 9.00
N PRO A 81 -11.15 -6.59 8.99
CA PRO A 81 -11.59 -7.25 10.21
C PRO A 81 -10.49 -7.42 11.27
N ALA A 82 -9.24 -7.58 10.83
CA ALA A 82 -8.11 -7.83 11.72
C ALA A 82 -7.47 -6.55 12.26
N LEU A 83 -7.28 -5.54 11.41
CA LEU A 83 -6.51 -4.35 11.73
C LEU A 83 -7.32 -3.04 11.70
N GLY A 84 -8.56 -3.05 11.19
CA GLY A 84 -9.34 -1.84 10.95
C GLY A 84 -9.59 -0.99 12.18
N ASN A 85 -9.74 -1.60 13.36
CA ASN A 85 -10.01 -0.90 14.61
C ASN A 85 -8.77 -0.23 15.23
N TYR A 86 -7.56 -0.57 14.76
CA TYR A 86 -6.35 0.07 15.26
C TYR A 86 -6.26 1.51 14.73
N LYS A 87 -5.83 2.43 15.58
CA LYS A 87 -5.40 3.76 15.12
C LYS A 87 -4.14 3.61 14.27
N LEU A 88 -3.99 4.44 13.25
CA LEU A 88 -2.79 4.42 12.40
C LEU A 88 -1.50 4.53 13.22
N THR A 89 -1.50 5.36 14.27
CA THR A 89 -0.37 5.57 15.17
C THR A 89 -0.05 4.37 16.07
N ASP A 90 -1.01 3.49 16.28
CA ASP A 90 -0.88 2.33 17.16
C ASP A 90 -0.48 1.05 16.40
N LEU A 91 -0.47 1.12 15.06
CA LEU A 91 0.02 0.05 14.21
C LEU A 91 1.53 -0.08 14.33
N ARG A 92 1.97 -1.06 15.10
CA ARG A 92 3.38 -1.40 15.29
C ARG A 92 3.74 -2.64 14.47
N LYS A 93 5.04 -2.86 14.27
CA LYS A 93 5.56 -4.03 13.54
C LYS A 93 5.09 -5.36 14.13
N GLU A 94 4.97 -5.42 15.46
CA GLU A 94 4.52 -6.60 16.19
C GLU A 94 3.07 -6.95 15.79
N VAL A 95 2.17 -5.98 15.81
CA VAL A 95 0.76 -6.14 15.43
C VAL A 95 0.64 -6.62 13.97
N ILE A 96 1.44 -6.04 13.08
CA ILE A 96 1.45 -6.42 11.65
C ILE A 96 2.00 -7.83 11.47
N ARG A 97 3.03 -8.22 12.21
CA ARG A 97 3.60 -9.57 12.17
C ARG A 97 2.59 -10.61 12.66
N ASP A 98 1.90 -10.33 13.77
CA ASP A 98 0.89 -11.22 14.33
C ASP A 98 -0.30 -11.38 13.36
N PHE A 99 -0.67 -10.32 12.65
CA PHE A 99 -1.64 -10.39 11.56
C PHE A 99 -1.19 -11.35 10.45
N TYR A 100 0.08 -11.32 10.02
CA TYR A 100 0.57 -12.24 8.99
C TYR A 100 0.57 -13.69 9.46
N GLU A 101 0.92 -13.95 10.72
CA GLU A 101 0.83 -15.30 11.31
C GLU A 101 -0.62 -15.80 11.32
N GLN A 102 -1.57 -14.98 11.73
CA GLN A 102 -2.99 -15.32 11.66
C GLN A 102 -3.44 -15.63 10.22
N MET A 103 -2.99 -14.84 9.24
CA MET A 103 -3.36 -15.03 7.85
C MET A 103 -2.77 -16.32 7.24
N ARG A 104 -1.64 -16.82 7.71
CA ARG A 104 -1.09 -18.14 7.30
C ARG A 104 -2.01 -19.28 7.65
N HIS A 105 -2.72 -19.18 8.74
CA HIS A 105 -3.67 -20.18 9.21
C HIS A 105 -5.11 -19.91 8.74
N ALA A 106 -5.37 -18.75 8.13
CA ALA A 106 -6.70 -18.39 7.65
C ALA A 106 -7.12 -19.27 6.44
N PRO A 107 -8.39 -19.66 6.38
CA PRO A 107 -8.90 -20.45 5.26
C PRO A 107 -8.91 -19.65 3.97
N ARG A 108 -8.72 -20.33 2.85
CA ARG A 108 -8.93 -19.77 1.52
C ARG A 108 -10.42 -19.59 1.27
N LEU A 109 -10.78 -18.63 0.38
CA LEU A 109 -12.17 -18.38 0.00
C LEU A 109 -12.81 -19.57 -0.75
N ASP A 110 -11.98 -20.40 -1.41
CA ASP A 110 -12.44 -21.61 -2.12
C ASP A 110 -12.56 -22.85 -1.21
N GLY A 111 -12.34 -22.69 0.11
CA GLY A 111 -12.39 -23.78 1.09
C GLY A 111 -11.27 -24.81 0.98
N ARG A 112 -10.30 -24.65 0.08
CA ARG A 112 -9.23 -25.61 -0.20
C ARG A 112 -7.96 -25.28 0.58
N GLY A 113 -7.98 -25.51 1.90
CA GLY A 113 -6.81 -25.31 2.76
C GLY A 113 -6.60 -23.86 3.19
N THR A 114 -5.38 -23.54 3.62
CA THR A 114 -4.98 -22.23 4.16
C THR A 114 -4.39 -21.32 3.07
N LEU A 115 -4.23 -20.04 3.39
CA LEU A 115 -3.58 -19.07 2.50
C LEU A 115 -2.12 -19.48 2.22
N SER A 116 -1.71 -19.33 0.96
CA SER A 116 -0.31 -19.52 0.58
C SER A 116 0.54 -18.34 1.06
N GLU A 117 1.85 -18.58 1.27
CA GLU A 117 2.83 -17.51 1.55
C GLU A 117 2.77 -16.38 0.49
N LYS A 118 2.48 -16.74 -0.77
CA LYS A 118 2.31 -15.75 -1.85
C LYS A 118 1.09 -14.86 -1.65
N SER A 119 0.00 -15.42 -1.10
CA SER A 119 -1.20 -14.64 -0.77
C SER A 119 -0.93 -13.70 0.41
N VAL A 120 -0.22 -14.18 1.44
CA VAL A 120 0.18 -13.33 2.58
C VAL A 120 1.16 -12.23 2.14
N GLU A 121 2.05 -12.51 1.19
CA GLU A 121 2.90 -11.50 0.55
C GLU A 121 2.05 -10.44 -0.18
N GLY A 122 0.95 -10.84 -0.82
CA GLY A 122 -0.02 -9.92 -1.43
C GLY A 122 -0.61 -8.96 -0.39
N LEU A 123 -1.15 -9.51 0.71
CA LEU A 123 -1.68 -8.72 1.84
C LEU A 123 -0.66 -7.71 2.39
N HIS A 124 0.61 -8.14 2.52
CA HIS A 124 1.69 -7.24 2.94
C HIS A 124 1.89 -6.09 1.95
N ASN A 125 1.92 -6.37 0.64
CA ASN A 125 2.14 -5.33 -0.37
C ASN A 125 1.00 -4.31 -0.37
N THR A 126 -0.25 -4.77 -0.30
CA THR A 126 -1.44 -3.90 -0.22
C THR A 126 -1.43 -3.04 1.05
N LEU A 127 -1.19 -3.65 2.23
CA LEU A 127 -1.10 -2.91 3.50
C LEU A 127 0.05 -1.90 3.48
N CYS A 128 1.21 -2.29 2.95
CA CYS A 128 2.38 -1.41 2.82
C CYS A 128 2.08 -0.23 1.90
N GLY A 129 1.37 -0.43 0.79
CA GLY A 129 0.95 0.63 -0.12
C GLY A 129 -0.01 1.62 0.53
N ILE A 130 -1.02 1.14 1.27
CA ILE A 130 -1.97 1.96 2.01
C ILE A 130 -1.27 2.80 3.08
N LEU A 131 -0.39 2.17 3.87
CA LEU A 131 0.35 2.87 4.93
C LEU A 131 1.39 3.86 4.38
N SER A 132 1.96 3.60 3.20
CA SER A 132 2.83 4.57 2.51
C SER A 132 2.04 5.80 2.06
N ALA A 133 0.84 5.61 1.53
CA ALA A 133 -0.04 6.74 1.21
C ALA A 133 -0.40 7.56 2.46
N ALA A 134 -0.61 6.89 3.62
CA ALA A 134 -0.83 7.58 4.89
C ALA A 134 0.38 8.39 5.37
N VAL A 135 1.60 7.97 5.02
CA VAL A 135 2.83 8.75 5.27
C VAL A 135 2.89 9.95 4.33
N ASP A 136 2.63 9.75 3.03
CA ASP A 136 2.62 10.81 2.02
C ASP A 136 1.64 11.93 2.38
N GLU A 137 0.47 11.58 2.94
CA GLU A 137 -0.56 12.51 3.40
C GLU A 137 -0.32 13.04 4.83
N GLY A 138 0.77 12.63 5.51
CA GLY A 138 1.17 13.15 6.82
C GLY A 138 0.42 12.56 8.03
N TYR A 139 -0.44 11.55 7.84
CA TYR A 139 -1.08 10.83 8.96
C TYR A 139 -0.07 10.02 9.77
N LEU A 140 0.97 9.51 9.12
CA LEU A 140 2.08 8.79 9.74
C LEU A 140 3.42 9.47 9.46
N THR A 141 4.35 9.34 10.38
CA THR A 141 5.74 9.79 10.18
C THR A 141 6.59 8.77 9.44
N HIS A 142 6.25 7.51 9.54
CA HIS A 142 6.92 6.39 8.86
C HIS A 142 5.96 5.23 8.68
N ASN A 143 6.22 4.40 7.70
CA ASN A 143 5.41 3.22 7.42
C ASN A 143 5.82 2.06 8.35
N PRO A 144 4.97 1.60 9.28
CA PRO A 144 5.32 0.51 10.19
C PRO A 144 5.44 -0.86 9.50
N ALA A 145 4.83 -1.06 8.32
CA ALA A 145 4.99 -2.27 7.52
C ALA A 145 6.34 -2.31 6.78
N TRP A 146 6.99 -1.17 6.60
CA TRP A 146 8.31 -1.12 5.97
C TRP A 146 9.34 -1.83 6.84
N ARG A 147 10.12 -2.74 6.23
CA ARG A 147 11.09 -3.59 6.95
C ARG A 147 10.44 -4.55 7.98
N CYS A 148 9.12 -4.73 7.93
CA CYS A 148 8.51 -5.87 8.58
C CYS A 148 8.93 -7.15 7.87
N TYR A 149 8.95 -8.29 8.58
CA TYR A 149 9.24 -9.57 7.94
C TYR A 149 8.25 -9.82 6.80
N LYS A 150 8.76 -9.73 5.57
CA LYS A 150 7.96 -9.97 4.37
C LYS A 150 7.87 -11.48 4.13
N PRO A 151 6.66 -12.05 4.15
CA PRO A 151 6.48 -13.44 3.75
C PRO A 151 6.99 -13.63 2.31
N LYS A 152 7.86 -14.61 2.11
CA LYS A 152 8.38 -14.92 0.77
C LYS A 152 7.75 -16.22 0.30
N GLY A 153 6.88 -16.14 -0.69
CA GLY A 153 6.41 -17.30 -1.41
C GLY A 153 7.57 -18.01 -2.11
N LYS A 154 7.68 -19.33 -1.94
CA LYS A 154 8.62 -20.13 -2.73
C LYS A 154 8.27 -19.97 -4.20
N LYS A 155 9.24 -19.59 -5.04
CA LYS A 155 9.09 -19.67 -6.49
C LYS A 155 8.95 -21.15 -6.85
N LYS A 156 7.77 -21.54 -7.34
CA LYS A 156 7.63 -22.81 -8.03
C LYS A 156 8.20 -22.64 -9.44
N GLU A 157 9.24 -23.37 -9.77
CA GLU A 157 9.64 -23.52 -11.16
C GLU A 157 8.50 -24.17 -11.91
N ARG A 158 8.06 -23.54 -12.96
CA ARG A 158 7.07 -24.12 -13.85
C ARG A 158 7.83 -24.95 -14.89
N PRO A 159 7.51 -26.23 -15.06
CA PRO A 159 8.11 -27.01 -16.13
C PRO A 159 7.79 -26.35 -17.47
N VAL A 160 8.81 -26.18 -18.28
CA VAL A 160 8.65 -25.76 -19.68
C VAL A 160 8.10 -26.96 -20.44
N ALA A 161 7.07 -26.76 -21.25
CA ALA A 161 6.55 -27.82 -22.09
C ALA A 161 7.63 -28.25 -23.09
N ASP A 162 7.96 -29.53 -23.11
CA ASP A 162 8.84 -30.11 -24.10
C ASP A 162 8.13 -30.26 -25.45
N GLU A 163 8.88 -30.57 -26.50
CA GLU A 163 8.37 -30.68 -27.86
C GLU A 163 7.26 -31.74 -27.98
N GLU A 164 7.37 -32.83 -27.24
CA GLU A 164 6.37 -33.91 -27.23
C GLU A 164 5.04 -33.42 -26.61
N THR A 165 5.13 -32.67 -25.51
CA THR A 165 3.95 -32.06 -24.86
C THR A 165 3.29 -31.04 -25.78
N VAL A 166 4.07 -30.21 -26.50
CA VAL A 166 3.54 -29.26 -27.47
C VAL A 166 2.82 -29.95 -28.63
N LYS A 167 3.40 -31.05 -29.18
CA LYS A 167 2.75 -31.88 -30.22
C LYS A 167 1.42 -32.47 -29.74
N LYS A 168 1.39 -33.03 -28.52
CA LYS A 168 0.16 -33.55 -27.90
C LYS A 168 -0.92 -32.44 -27.73
N LEU A 169 -0.49 -31.25 -27.34
CA LEU A 169 -1.41 -30.11 -27.23
C LEU A 169 -1.99 -29.72 -28.58
N ILE A 170 -1.16 -29.61 -29.64
CA ILE A 170 -1.64 -29.26 -30.98
C ILE A 170 -2.66 -30.30 -31.44
N THR A 171 -2.35 -31.60 -31.35
CA THR A 171 -3.29 -32.69 -31.72
C THR A 171 -4.59 -32.66 -30.89
N ALA A 172 -4.51 -32.34 -29.60
CA ALA A 172 -5.71 -32.23 -28.76
C ALA A 172 -6.65 -31.06 -29.13
N PHE A 173 -6.14 -30.05 -29.82
CA PHE A 173 -6.93 -28.94 -30.34
C PHE A 173 -7.43 -29.11 -31.76
N GLU A 174 -6.93 -30.10 -32.50
CA GLU A 174 -7.45 -30.51 -33.80
C GLU A 174 -8.88 -31.01 -33.64
N GLY A 175 -9.81 -30.45 -34.43
CA GLY A 175 -11.24 -30.77 -34.32
C GLY A 175 -12.03 -29.99 -33.30
N GLN A 176 -11.40 -29.09 -32.53
CA GLN A 176 -12.10 -28.09 -31.72
C GLN A 176 -12.64 -26.97 -32.62
N SER A 177 -13.49 -26.07 -32.07
CA SER A 177 -13.99 -24.97 -32.87
C SER A 177 -12.80 -24.14 -33.40
N MET A 178 -12.89 -23.71 -34.66
CA MET A 178 -11.86 -22.93 -35.37
C MET A 178 -11.26 -21.79 -34.54
N LYS A 179 -12.11 -21.14 -33.72
CA LYS A 179 -11.70 -20.06 -32.82
C LYS A 179 -10.62 -20.49 -31.83
N TYR A 180 -10.79 -21.63 -31.18
CA TYR A 180 -9.84 -22.13 -30.18
C TYR A 180 -8.59 -22.69 -30.84
N GLU A 181 -8.73 -23.43 -31.93
CA GLU A 181 -7.59 -23.99 -32.64
C GLU A 181 -6.67 -22.88 -33.18
N THR A 182 -7.24 -21.86 -33.84
CA THR A 182 -6.49 -20.71 -34.34
C THR A 182 -5.81 -19.92 -33.22
N TYR A 183 -6.52 -19.68 -32.09
CA TYR A 183 -5.98 -18.99 -30.94
C TYR A 183 -4.75 -19.74 -30.35
N PHE A 184 -4.87 -21.04 -30.14
CA PHE A 184 -3.78 -21.81 -29.57
C PHE A 184 -2.57 -21.92 -30.51
N LYS A 185 -2.79 -22.13 -31.82
CA LYS A 185 -1.72 -22.15 -32.82
C LYS A 185 -1.00 -20.79 -32.87
N LEU A 186 -1.75 -19.67 -32.80
CA LEU A 186 -1.20 -18.33 -32.79
C LEU A 186 -0.34 -18.10 -31.53
N VAL A 187 -0.86 -18.42 -30.35
CA VAL A 187 -0.14 -18.25 -29.09
C VAL A 187 1.13 -19.10 -29.05
N LEU A 188 1.08 -20.33 -29.51
CA LEU A 188 2.26 -21.20 -29.58
C LEU A 188 3.32 -20.67 -30.57
N ALA A 189 2.89 -20.16 -31.74
CA ALA A 189 3.82 -19.64 -32.74
C ALA A 189 4.45 -18.28 -32.35
N THR A 190 3.71 -17.43 -31.65
CA THR A 190 4.14 -16.06 -31.34
C THR A 190 4.69 -15.90 -29.92
N GLY A 191 4.36 -16.79 -28.99
CA GLY A 191 4.69 -16.67 -27.56
C GLY A 191 3.95 -15.55 -26.84
N LEU A 192 2.95 -14.93 -27.47
CA LEU A 192 2.14 -13.87 -26.87
C LEU A 192 1.39 -14.33 -25.64
N ARG A 193 1.27 -13.46 -24.63
CA ARG A 193 0.41 -13.72 -23.48
C ARG A 193 -1.03 -13.41 -23.83
N ARG A 194 -1.98 -14.06 -23.13
CA ARG A 194 -3.42 -13.90 -23.38
C ARG A 194 -3.92 -12.43 -23.39
N GLY A 195 -3.23 -11.51 -22.83
CA GLY A 195 -3.62 -10.09 -22.75
C GLY A 195 -2.88 -9.20 -23.75
N GLU A 196 -1.99 -9.74 -24.54
CA GLU A 196 -1.25 -9.08 -25.63
C GLU A 196 -1.91 -9.42 -26.96
#